data_f2e3be2f81f6bbe66eb7d78f178f11cd
#
_entry.id   f2e3be2f81f6bbe66eb7d78f178f11cd
#
_cell.length_a   1.000
_cell.length_b   1.000
_cell.length_c   1.000
_cell.angle_alpha   90.00
_cell.angle_beta   90.00
_cell.angle_gamma   90.00
#
_symmetry.space_group_name_H-M   'P 1'
#
loop_
_entity.id
_entity.type
_entity.pdbx_description
1 polymer ?
#
loop_
_entity_poly.entity_id
_entity_poly.type
_entity_poly.pdbx_seq_one_letter_code
_entity_poly.pdbx_strand_id
1 'polypeptide(L)'
;MHFYLDTAYNKKKKNSDNDPSGILAACRIKNCIYLFDAQKVWKEMPGLLRFLPEYMASHLSSGESKLHVEPKANGISVVQMLKEISVLNVKETPTPDDSKEVRFRAVSPRIECGRVYIVEGSWNEEFLIEVCGFPTQPHDEYVDILGYAINDLLSDDDDINYDALDKSIFGL
;
A
#
# COMPACT_ATOMS: atom_id res chain seq x y z
N MET A 1 9.17 7.11 -3.99
CA MET A 1 8.66 5.86 -3.40
C MET A 1 7.43 6.15 -2.57
N HIS A 2 6.42 5.28 -2.62
CA HIS A 2 5.21 5.33 -1.79
C HIS A 2 5.17 4.09 -0.92
N PHE A 3 4.74 4.28 0.32
CA PHE A 3 4.57 3.20 1.29
C PHE A 3 3.13 3.20 1.75
N TYR A 4 2.49 2.03 1.82
CA TYR A 4 1.09 1.87 2.21
C TYR A 4 1.04 1.01 3.45
N LEU A 5 0.45 1.55 4.51
CA LEU A 5 0.35 0.92 5.82
C LEU A 5 -1.12 0.72 6.19
N ASP A 6 -1.50 -0.53 6.38
CA ASP A 6 -2.70 -0.92 7.11
C ASP A 6 -2.33 -1.32 8.54
N THR A 7 -2.83 -0.57 9.52
CA THR A 7 -2.50 -0.82 10.92
C THR A 7 -3.50 -1.78 11.54
N ALA A 8 -3.02 -2.91 12.07
CA ALA A 8 -3.82 -3.74 12.95
C ALA A 8 -4.11 -3.01 14.26
N TYR A 9 -5.39 -2.91 14.62
CA TYR A 9 -5.79 -2.36 15.90
C TYR A 9 -5.92 -3.48 16.95
N ASN A 10 -4.83 -3.72 17.69
CA ASN A 10 -4.84 -4.70 18.77
C ASN A 10 -5.43 -4.14 20.07
N LYS A 11 -6.76 -4.33 20.27
CA LYS A 11 -7.23 -4.51 21.64
C LYS A 11 -6.80 -5.92 22.07
N LYS A 12 -5.89 -6.01 23.06
CA LYS A 12 -5.50 -7.28 23.69
C LYS A 12 -6.75 -8.11 24.03
N LYS A 13 -7.12 -9.02 23.15
CA LYS A 13 -7.97 -10.15 23.50
C LYS A 13 -7.05 -11.25 23.98
N LYS A 14 -7.28 -11.76 25.18
CA LYS A 14 -6.43 -12.69 25.92
C LYS A 14 -6.11 -14.03 25.21
N ASN A 15 -6.71 -14.33 24.04
CA ASN A 15 -6.60 -15.64 23.38
C ASN A 15 -6.81 -15.58 21.85
N SER A 16 -6.47 -14.50 21.15
CA SER A 16 -6.52 -14.49 19.68
C SER A 16 -5.17 -14.11 19.12
N ASP A 17 -4.76 -14.78 18.06
CA ASP A 17 -3.65 -14.34 17.20
C ASP A 17 -3.95 -12.87 16.82
N ASN A 18 -3.01 -11.99 17.17
CA ASN A 18 -3.17 -10.59 16.85
C ASN A 18 -3.01 -10.42 15.35
N ASP A 19 -3.94 -9.70 14.70
CA ASP A 19 -3.79 -9.37 13.30
C ASP A 19 -2.49 -8.55 13.08
N PRO A 20 -1.71 -8.84 12.05
CA PRO A 20 -0.53 -8.06 11.72
C PRO A 20 -0.89 -6.71 11.11
N SER A 21 0.03 -5.77 11.16
CA SER A 21 -0.02 -4.61 10.28
C SER A 21 0.61 -4.96 8.94
N GLY A 22 -0.06 -4.61 7.83
CA GLY A 22 0.49 -4.78 6.49
C GLY A 22 1.23 -3.52 6.04
N ILE A 23 2.42 -3.69 5.44
CA ILE A 23 3.14 -2.60 4.79
C ILE A 23 3.60 -3.00 3.40
N LEU A 24 3.48 -2.09 2.43
CA LEU A 24 3.86 -2.26 1.03
C LEU A 24 4.72 -1.09 0.58
N ALA A 25 5.83 -1.39 -0.10
CA ALA A 25 6.65 -0.41 -0.81
C ALA A 25 6.36 -0.48 -2.31
N ALA A 26 5.94 0.64 -2.91
CA ALA A 26 5.59 0.71 -4.32
C ALA A 26 6.01 2.03 -4.96
N CYS A 27 6.21 2.03 -6.27
CA CYS A 27 6.30 3.25 -7.04
C CYS A 27 5.54 3.13 -8.37
N ARG A 28 5.18 4.27 -8.93
CA ARG A 28 4.64 4.37 -10.28
C ARG A 28 5.74 4.78 -11.24
N ILE A 29 5.86 4.06 -12.34
CA ILE A 29 6.72 4.41 -13.49
C ILE A 29 5.84 4.40 -14.72
N LYS A 30 5.63 5.58 -15.32
CA LYS A 30 4.64 5.78 -16.40
C LYS A 30 3.25 5.30 -15.95
N ASN A 31 2.64 4.38 -16.70
CA ASN A 31 1.32 3.82 -16.43
C ASN A 31 1.35 2.47 -15.68
N CYS A 32 2.47 2.12 -15.06
CA CYS A 32 2.63 0.86 -14.35
C CYS A 32 3.05 1.11 -12.90
N ILE A 33 2.63 0.22 -12.02
CA ILE A 33 3.05 0.15 -10.62
C ILE A 33 4.07 -0.96 -10.49
N TYR A 34 5.12 -0.70 -9.72
CA TYR A 34 6.12 -1.67 -9.32
C TYR A 34 6.06 -1.84 -7.81
N LEU A 35 5.79 -3.06 -7.37
CA LEU A 35 5.78 -3.46 -5.97
C LEU A 35 7.17 -3.99 -5.62
N PHE A 36 7.84 -3.37 -4.65
CA PHE A 36 9.22 -3.69 -4.29
C PHE A 36 9.34 -4.61 -3.10
N ASP A 37 8.42 -4.50 -2.15
CA ASP A 37 8.37 -5.32 -0.95
C ASP A 37 7.01 -5.22 -0.29
N ALA A 38 6.56 -6.30 0.36
CA ALA A 38 5.40 -6.30 1.23
C ALA A 38 5.68 -7.16 2.46
N GLN A 39 5.31 -6.65 3.63
CA GLN A 39 5.52 -7.35 4.90
C GLN A 39 4.30 -7.28 5.80
N LYS A 40 4.08 -8.35 6.55
CA LYS A 40 3.22 -8.37 7.73
C LYS A 40 4.07 -8.21 8.98
N VAL A 41 3.71 -7.28 9.83
CA VAL A 41 4.48 -6.97 11.03
C VAL A 41 3.61 -7.05 12.28
N TRP A 42 4.00 -7.93 13.20
CA TRP A 42 3.35 -8.14 14.52
C TRP A 42 4.02 -7.27 15.55
N LYS A 43 3.80 -5.95 15.47
CA LYS A 43 4.40 -4.97 16.39
C LYS A 43 3.34 -4.12 17.05
N GLU A 44 3.47 -3.93 18.37
CA GLU A 44 2.72 -2.88 19.06
C GLU A 44 3.21 -1.48 18.61
N MET A 45 2.41 -0.44 18.86
CA MET A 45 2.65 0.91 18.36
C MET A 45 4.08 1.42 18.58
N PRO A 46 4.71 1.30 19.76
CA PRO A 46 6.10 1.80 19.92
C PRO A 46 7.12 1.05 19.06
N GLY A 47 6.85 -0.24 18.78
CA GLY A 47 7.67 -1.05 17.88
C GLY A 47 7.47 -0.69 16.43
N LEU A 48 6.22 -0.42 16.02
CA LEU A 48 5.88 0.00 14.66
C LEU A 48 6.51 1.37 14.34
N LEU A 49 6.43 2.33 15.25
CA LEU A 49 7.02 3.66 15.07
C LEU A 49 8.54 3.63 14.87
N ARG A 50 9.25 2.65 15.47
CA ARG A 50 10.70 2.46 15.23
C ARG A 50 10.96 1.74 13.92
N PHE A 51 10.13 0.75 13.58
CA PHE A 51 10.27 -0.06 12.37
C PHE A 51 10.07 0.74 11.08
N LEU A 52 9.05 1.61 11.04
CA LEU A 52 8.67 2.31 9.80
C LEU A 52 9.79 3.16 9.19
N PRO A 53 10.53 4.01 9.94
CA PRO A 53 11.64 4.76 9.37
C PRO A 53 12.76 3.86 8.81
N GLU A 54 13.08 2.76 9.51
CA GLU A 54 14.10 1.79 9.08
C GLU A 54 13.66 1.06 7.81
N TYR A 55 12.41 0.60 7.77
CA TYR A 55 11.83 -0.03 6.58
C TYR A 55 11.82 0.92 5.38
N MET A 56 11.36 2.15 5.55
CA MET A 56 11.36 3.13 4.47
C MET A 56 12.76 3.43 3.97
N ALA A 57 13.74 3.59 4.87
CA ALA A 57 15.13 3.87 4.52
C ALA A 57 15.78 2.71 3.72
N SER A 58 15.38 1.45 3.98
CA SER A 58 15.90 0.29 3.25
C SER A 58 15.42 0.20 1.79
N HIS A 59 14.39 0.97 1.39
CA HIS A 59 13.77 0.92 0.06
C HIS A 59 14.02 2.18 -0.78
N LEU A 60 15.25 2.71 -0.76
CA LEU A 60 15.64 3.89 -1.56
C LEU A 60 14.69 5.09 -1.35
N SER A 61 14.22 5.29 -0.13
CA SER A 61 13.36 6.41 0.19
C SER A 61 14.11 7.74 0.04
N SER A 62 13.42 8.76 -0.44
CA SER A 62 13.90 10.14 -0.49
C SER A 62 13.02 11.02 0.39
N GLY A 63 13.39 12.28 0.59
CA GLY A 63 12.55 13.25 1.30
C GLY A 63 11.17 13.47 0.68
N GLU A 64 10.96 13.04 -0.57
CA GLU A 64 9.67 13.08 -1.27
C GLU A 64 8.84 11.79 -1.09
N SER A 65 9.41 10.75 -0.48
CA SER A 65 8.69 9.51 -0.21
C SER A 65 7.53 9.75 0.74
N LYS A 66 6.39 9.08 0.49
CA LYS A 66 5.15 9.26 1.27
C LYS A 66 4.76 7.96 1.96
N LEU A 67 4.38 8.06 3.22
CA LEU A 67 3.76 6.98 3.97
C LEU A 67 2.24 7.22 4.00
N HIS A 68 1.49 6.38 3.28
CA HIS A 68 0.05 6.40 3.26
C HIS A 68 -0.48 5.51 4.38
N VAL A 69 -1.34 6.05 5.23
CA VAL A 69 -1.90 5.35 6.39
C VAL A 69 -3.41 5.49 6.37
N GLU A 70 -4.14 4.36 6.49
CA GLU A 70 -5.58 4.39 6.66
C GLU A 70 -5.92 4.80 8.11
N PRO A 71 -6.67 5.90 8.32
CA PRO A 71 -7.14 6.29 9.65
C PRO A 71 -8.33 5.42 10.05
N LYS A 72 -8.12 4.19 10.54
CA LYS A 72 -9.17 3.39 11.18
C LYS A 72 -9.58 4.03 12.51
N ALA A 73 -10.75 3.73 13.05
CA ALA A 73 -11.47 4.41 14.16
C ALA A 73 -10.64 4.91 15.36
N ASN A 74 -9.41 4.43 15.53
CA ASN A 74 -8.39 4.98 16.44
C ASN A 74 -7.09 5.36 15.70
N GLY A 75 -7.08 5.32 14.38
CA GLY A 75 -5.93 5.65 13.54
C GLY A 75 -5.58 7.12 13.51
N ILE A 76 -6.50 8.00 13.95
CA ILE A 76 -6.17 9.41 14.19
C ILE A 76 -4.96 9.51 15.12
N SER A 77 -4.88 8.69 16.16
CA SER A 77 -3.72 8.66 17.07
C SER A 77 -2.46 8.15 16.39
N VAL A 78 -2.54 7.15 15.49
CA VAL A 78 -1.37 6.63 14.77
C VAL A 78 -0.81 7.68 13.83
N VAL A 79 -1.67 8.28 13.01
CA VAL A 79 -1.27 9.33 12.07
C VAL A 79 -0.70 10.54 12.81
N GLN A 80 -1.36 10.97 13.88
CA GLN A 80 -0.85 12.09 14.71
C GLN A 80 0.51 11.76 15.34
N MET A 81 0.65 10.57 15.94
CA MET A 81 1.93 10.15 16.52
C MET A 81 3.04 10.04 15.47
N LEU A 82 2.73 9.52 14.28
CA LEU A 82 3.70 9.47 13.18
C LEU A 82 4.10 10.87 12.71
N LYS A 83 3.16 11.80 12.60
CA LYS A 83 3.43 13.20 12.24
C LYS A 83 4.22 13.96 13.31
N GLU A 84 3.99 13.64 14.59
CA GLU A 84 4.66 14.33 15.73
C GLU A 84 6.07 13.78 16.00
N ILE A 85 6.26 12.47 15.86
CA ILE A 85 7.49 11.79 16.30
C ILE A 85 8.46 11.59 15.14
N SER A 86 7.98 11.59 13.91
CA SER A 86 8.79 11.23 12.75
C SER A 86 8.97 12.37 11.76
N VAL A 87 10.15 12.39 11.12
CA VAL A 87 10.42 13.20 9.91
C VAL A 87 9.73 12.61 8.67
N LEU A 88 8.79 11.67 8.85
CA LEU A 88 8.13 10.99 7.73
C LEU A 88 7.02 11.86 7.13
N ASN A 89 6.95 11.88 5.81
CA ASN A 89 5.87 12.53 5.08
C ASN A 89 4.63 11.62 5.10
N VAL A 90 3.77 11.80 6.11
CA VAL A 90 2.58 10.96 6.33
C VAL A 90 1.36 11.57 5.66
N LYS A 91 0.72 10.78 4.78
CA LYS A 91 -0.54 11.09 4.12
C LYS A 91 -1.64 10.16 4.63
N GLU A 92 -2.79 10.72 4.97
CA GLU A 92 -3.97 9.92 5.31
C GLU A 92 -4.61 9.39 4.03
N THR A 93 -4.89 8.09 4.00
CA THR A 93 -5.68 7.46 2.93
C THR A 93 -7.14 7.51 3.34
N PRO A 94 -8.06 8.03 2.51
CA PRO A 94 -9.49 7.99 2.82
C PRO A 94 -9.94 6.55 3.08
N THR A 95 -10.75 6.36 4.12
CA THR A 95 -11.43 5.07 4.37
C THR A 95 -12.65 5.00 3.48
N PRO A 96 -12.71 4.13 2.47
CA PRO A 96 -13.92 3.97 1.65
C PRO A 96 -15.04 3.30 2.46
N ASP A 97 -16.29 3.66 2.14
CA ASP A 97 -17.49 3.05 2.74
C ASP A 97 -17.78 1.64 2.20
N ASP A 98 -17.16 1.27 1.06
CA ASP A 98 -17.37 0.00 0.38
C ASP A 98 -16.69 -1.19 1.09
N SER A 99 -17.25 -2.40 0.90
CA SER A 99 -16.63 -3.63 1.38
C SER A 99 -15.28 -3.89 0.70
N LYS A 100 -14.42 -4.66 1.35
CA LYS A 100 -13.10 -5.05 0.80
C LYS A 100 -13.21 -5.66 -0.59
N GLU A 101 -14.19 -6.56 -0.80
CA GLU A 101 -14.41 -7.22 -2.08
C GLU A 101 -14.77 -6.22 -3.17
N VAL A 102 -15.64 -5.25 -2.87
CA VAL A 102 -16.02 -4.20 -3.83
C VAL A 102 -14.81 -3.36 -4.18
N ARG A 103 -14.04 -2.93 -3.18
CA ARG A 103 -12.80 -2.15 -3.39
C ARG A 103 -11.77 -2.89 -4.24
N PHE A 104 -11.53 -4.16 -3.94
CA PHE A 104 -10.55 -4.96 -4.68
C PHE A 104 -11.01 -5.25 -6.10
N ARG A 105 -12.31 -5.53 -6.32
CA ARG A 105 -12.89 -5.66 -7.67
C ARG A 105 -12.73 -4.39 -8.51
N ALA A 106 -12.80 -3.22 -7.90
CA ALA A 106 -12.63 -1.95 -8.61
C ALA A 106 -11.21 -1.75 -9.16
N VAL A 107 -10.19 -2.34 -8.52
CA VAL A 107 -8.78 -2.23 -8.94
C VAL A 107 -8.28 -3.42 -9.75
N SER A 108 -8.93 -4.59 -9.68
CA SER A 108 -8.49 -5.80 -10.39
C SER A 108 -8.34 -5.65 -11.91
N PRO A 109 -9.14 -4.85 -12.64
CA PRO A 109 -8.90 -4.64 -14.07
C PRO A 109 -7.52 -4.06 -14.39
N ARG A 110 -6.94 -3.27 -13.49
CA ARG A 110 -5.58 -2.71 -13.66
C ARG A 110 -4.51 -3.79 -13.54
N ILE A 111 -4.74 -4.80 -12.68
CA ILE A 111 -3.89 -5.99 -12.56
C ILE A 111 -4.01 -6.85 -13.82
N GLU A 112 -5.23 -7.13 -14.27
CA GLU A 112 -5.52 -7.94 -15.46
C GLU A 112 -4.94 -7.33 -16.74
N CYS A 113 -4.92 -6.01 -16.84
CA CYS A 113 -4.28 -5.29 -17.95
C CYS A 113 -2.74 -5.27 -17.89
N GLY A 114 -2.11 -5.96 -16.93
CA GLY A 114 -0.66 -6.04 -16.81
C GLY A 114 0.00 -4.72 -16.38
N ARG A 115 -0.70 -3.88 -15.61
CA ARG A 115 -0.19 -2.59 -15.11
C ARG A 115 0.46 -2.69 -13.73
N VAL A 116 0.49 -3.87 -13.12
CA VAL A 116 1.06 -4.11 -11.79
C VAL A 116 2.17 -5.15 -11.90
N TYR A 117 3.38 -4.78 -11.55
CA TYR A 117 4.57 -5.61 -11.57
C TYR A 117 5.06 -5.87 -10.16
N ILE A 118 5.50 -7.10 -9.91
CA ILE A 118 6.10 -7.52 -8.64
C ILE A 118 7.59 -7.70 -8.85
N VAL A 119 8.40 -6.98 -8.08
CA VAL A 119 9.85 -7.17 -8.07
C VAL A 119 10.16 -8.46 -7.34
N GLU A 120 11.06 -9.27 -7.89
CA GLU A 120 11.45 -10.56 -7.32
C GLU A 120 12.02 -10.40 -5.90
N GLY A 121 11.47 -11.17 -4.95
CA GLY A 121 11.87 -11.16 -3.55
C GLY A 121 11.27 -12.32 -2.76
N SER A 122 11.80 -12.57 -1.57
CA SER A 122 11.34 -13.65 -0.69
C SER A 122 9.90 -13.48 -0.18
N TRP A 123 9.36 -12.27 -0.29
CA TRP A 123 7.99 -11.93 0.12
C TRP A 123 6.92 -12.33 -0.91
N ASN A 124 7.33 -12.63 -2.17
CA ASN A 124 6.39 -12.82 -3.28
C ASN A 124 5.43 -13.99 -3.05
N GLU A 125 5.92 -15.11 -2.52
CA GLU A 125 5.10 -16.31 -2.34
C GLU A 125 3.94 -16.06 -1.38
N GLU A 126 4.20 -15.53 -0.19
CA GLU A 126 3.17 -15.23 0.80
C GLU A 126 2.18 -14.19 0.29
N PHE A 127 2.67 -13.14 -0.35
CA PHE A 127 1.86 -12.10 -0.93
C PHE A 127 0.91 -12.64 -2.01
N LEU A 128 1.42 -13.45 -2.94
CA LEU A 128 0.61 -14.02 -4.02
C LEU A 128 -0.42 -15.03 -3.51
N ILE A 129 -0.07 -15.86 -2.51
CA ILE A 129 -1.02 -16.80 -1.89
C ILE A 129 -2.22 -16.04 -1.33
N GLU A 130 -1.99 -14.95 -0.61
CA GLU A 130 -3.07 -14.17 -0.02
C GLU A 130 -3.89 -13.43 -1.06
N VAL A 131 -3.24 -12.67 -1.94
CA VAL A 131 -3.92 -11.84 -2.94
C VAL A 131 -4.71 -12.68 -3.94
N CYS A 132 -4.13 -13.79 -4.44
CA CYS A 132 -4.82 -14.68 -5.38
C CYS A 132 -5.88 -15.56 -4.70
N GLY A 133 -5.74 -15.82 -3.40
CA GLY A 133 -6.69 -16.61 -2.63
C GLY A 133 -7.85 -15.81 -2.02
N PHE A 134 -7.83 -14.49 -2.11
CA PHE A 134 -8.89 -13.64 -1.61
C PHE A 134 -10.23 -13.91 -2.33
N PRO A 135 -11.40 -13.96 -1.63
CA PRO A 135 -11.62 -13.63 -0.21
C PRO A 135 -11.57 -14.84 0.75
N THR A 136 -11.04 -15.99 0.34
CA THR A 136 -11.11 -17.23 1.12
C THR A 136 -9.94 -17.44 2.08
N GLN A 137 -8.92 -16.60 2.03
CA GLN A 137 -7.77 -16.65 2.92
C GLN A 137 -8.11 -16.08 4.32
N PRO A 138 -7.45 -16.59 5.38
CA PRO A 138 -7.67 -16.10 6.75
C PRO A 138 -7.13 -14.69 6.98
N HIS A 139 -6.23 -14.22 6.15
CA HIS A 139 -5.60 -12.91 6.19
C HIS A 139 -5.88 -12.16 4.89
N ASP A 140 -5.98 -10.82 4.97
CA ASP A 140 -6.33 -9.95 3.86
C ASP A 140 -5.62 -8.57 3.92
N GLU A 141 -4.56 -8.46 4.75
CA GLU A 141 -3.80 -7.24 4.92
C GLU A 141 -3.09 -6.83 3.62
N TYR A 142 -2.55 -7.79 2.87
CA TYR A 142 -1.91 -7.53 1.58
C TYR A 142 -2.92 -7.06 0.52
N VAL A 143 -4.15 -7.56 0.59
CA VAL A 143 -5.23 -7.14 -0.32
C VAL A 143 -5.59 -5.68 -0.10
N ASP A 144 -5.70 -5.23 1.17
CA ASP A 144 -6.00 -3.84 1.50
C ASP A 144 -4.90 -2.89 1.01
N ILE A 145 -3.65 -3.14 1.38
CA ILE A 145 -2.52 -2.26 0.99
C ILE A 145 -2.27 -2.25 -0.52
N LEU A 146 -2.48 -3.37 -1.22
CA LEU A 146 -2.44 -3.43 -2.68
C LEU A 146 -3.55 -2.60 -3.30
N GLY A 147 -4.78 -2.75 -2.80
CA GLY A 147 -5.93 -1.96 -3.25
C GLY A 147 -5.69 -0.45 -3.10
N TYR A 148 -5.14 -0.02 -1.96
CA TYR A 148 -4.78 1.38 -1.73
C TYR A 148 -3.69 1.86 -2.69
N ALA A 149 -2.64 1.07 -2.90
CA ALA A 149 -1.55 1.42 -3.81
C ALA A 149 -2.03 1.59 -5.24
N ILE A 150 -2.85 0.65 -5.75
CA ILE A 150 -3.38 0.72 -7.11
C ILE A 150 -4.30 1.92 -7.26
N ASN A 151 -5.18 2.16 -6.29
CA ASN A 151 -6.13 3.26 -6.36
C ASN A 151 -5.45 4.64 -6.27
N ASP A 152 -4.42 4.79 -5.42
CA ASP A 152 -3.68 6.06 -5.28
C ASP A 152 -2.74 6.32 -6.46
N LEU A 153 -1.98 5.30 -6.91
CA LEU A 153 -0.96 5.45 -7.94
C LEU A 153 -1.51 5.41 -9.37
N LEU A 154 -2.68 4.81 -9.58
CA LEU A 154 -3.37 4.73 -10.87
C LEU A 154 -4.77 5.37 -10.81
N SER A 155 -4.99 6.38 -9.96
CA SER A 155 -6.20 7.20 -10.00
C SER A 155 -6.29 7.98 -11.31
N ASP A 156 -7.51 8.29 -11.73
CA ASP A 156 -7.88 8.76 -13.07
C ASP A 156 -7.36 10.15 -13.49
N ASP A 157 -6.45 10.75 -12.77
CA ASP A 157 -5.67 11.91 -13.25
C ASP A 157 -4.76 11.59 -14.46
N ASP A 158 -4.91 10.38 -14.99
CA ASP A 158 -4.14 9.79 -16.07
C ASP A 158 -4.76 9.93 -17.46
N ASP A 159 -5.62 10.89 -17.70
CA ASP A 159 -5.87 11.41 -19.06
C ASP A 159 -4.61 12.13 -19.57
N ILE A 160 -3.48 11.37 -19.58
CA ILE A 160 -2.37 11.70 -20.45
C ILE A 160 -2.93 11.49 -21.86
N ASN A 161 -3.17 12.60 -22.52
CA ASN A 161 -3.59 12.64 -23.91
C ASN A 161 -2.55 11.93 -24.77
N TYR A 162 -2.72 10.61 -24.96
CA TYR A 162 -1.83 9.75 -25.76
C TYR A 162 -1.69 10.27 -27.19
N ASP A 163 -2.72 10.97 -27.73
CA ASP A 163 -2.67 11.64 -29.05
C ASP A 163 -1.63 12.76 -29.13
N ALA A 164 -1.27 13.39 -28.01
CA ALA A 164 -0.23 14.41 -27.99
C ALA A 164 1.20 13.79 -27.93
N LEU A 165 1.35 12.61 -27.32
CA LEU A 165 2.62 11.90 -27.23
C LEU A 165 3.00 11.25 -28.58
N ASP A 166 2.03 10.69 -29.30
CA ASP A 166 2.26 10.04 -30.59
C ASP A 166 2.77 11.04 -31.64
N LYS A 167 2.23 12.27 -31.66
CA LYS A 167 2.66 13.34 -32.56
C LYS A 167 4.08 13.87 -32.26
N SER A 168 4.53 13.83 -31.00
CA SER A 168 5.85 14.32 -30.61
C SER A 168 6.96 13.29 -30.84
N ILE A 169 6.64 11.99 -30.83
CA ILE A 169 7.60 10.89 -30.98
C ILE A 169 7.77 10.48 -32.43
N PHE A 170 6.73 10.55 -33.25
CA PHE A 170 6.74 10.11 -34.62
C PHE A 170 6.79 11.23 -35.66
N GLY A 171 6.84 12.51 -35.26
CA GLY A 171 7.09 13.64 -36.16
C GLY A 171 6.05 13.82 -37.27
N LEU A 172 4.78 13.45 -37.01
CA LEU A 172 3.66 13.60 -37.97
C LEU A 172 2.86 14.88 -37.70
#